data_80dfbcf0c7713c35aaa1f3a5d6dfa495
#
_entry.id   80dfbcf0c7713c35aaa1f3a5d6dfa495
#
_cell.length_a   1.000
_cell.length_b   1.000
_cell.length_c   1.000
_cell.angle_alpha   90.00
_cell.angle_beta   90.00
_cell.angle_gamma   90.00
#
_symmetry.space_group_name_H-M   'P 1'
#
loop_
_entity.id
_entity.type
_entity.pdbx_description
1 polymer ?
#
loop_
_entity_poly.entity_id
_entity_poly.type
_entity_poly.pdbx_seq_one_letter_code
_entity_poly.pdbx_strand_id
1 'polypeptide(L)'
;MSRKLNKKIGVVGFPMDLGADRRGVDMGPSAIRYANLEARLEGLGYKVTDFGDIDVMISETQRIRNSKLKYLPEIEKTSKILAKKVETLMNRSFFPLIIGGDHATAIGSIAGISNYCRKKNKRLGIIWIDAHADMNTEETTPSGNIHGMPLAIALGLGNKRLTKLNGFSPKVDIENVALIGIRDVDFLEAKLVKKMDLKVYTMTDIDKAGIPRIISKVLSDFRSRVDHIHISFDMDGIDPDYAEGVGTPVPGGLTFRESHLLMEMVADCGCMNSLEILEVNPILDTKNKTADLATELILSALGKTTMHN
;
A
#
# COMPACT_ATOMS: atom_id res chain seq x y z
N MET A 1 -10.20 25.31 -3.57
CA MET A 1 -10.32 25.16 -2.10
C MET A 1 -9.79 23.77 -1.73
N SER A 2 -8.59 23.70 -1.15
CA SER A 2 -8.03 22.44 -0.64
C SER A 2 -9.01 21.89 0.42
N ARG A 3 -9.55 20.68 0.20
CA ARG A 3 -10.22 19.93 1.27
C ARG A 3 -9.18 19.72 2.36
N LYS A 4 -9.35 20.37 3.52
CA LYS A 4 -8.51 20.11 4.69
C LYS A 4 -8.55 18.61 4.96
N LEU A 5 -7.41 17.94 4.77
CA LEU A 5 -7.21 16.56 5.21
C LEU A 5 -7.75 16.41 6.64
N ASN A 6 -8.30 15.23 6.94
CA ASN A 6 -8.81 14.94 8.27
C ASN A 6 -7.70 15.21 9.30
N LYS A 7 -7.92 16.12 10.23
CA LYS A 7 -6.93 16.51 11.23
C LYS A 7 -6.58 15.40 12.23
N LYS A 8 -7.30 14.26 12.19
CA LYS A 8 -7.07 13.09 13.06
C LYS A 8 -6.48 11.95 12.25
N ILE A 9 -5.24 11.56 12.55
CA ILE A 9 -4.59 10.40 11.94
C ILE A 9 -4.61 9.25 12.94
N GLY A 10 -5.06 8.08 12.47
CA GLY A 10 -4.98 6.83 13.22
C GLY A 10 -3.91 5.95 12.61
N VAL A 11 -2.79 5.79 13.30
CA VAL A 11 -1.69 4.90 12.88
C VAL A 11 -2.00 3.48 13.35
N VAL A 12 -1.82 2.51 12.45
CA VAL A 12 -1.93 1.07 12.77
C VAL A 12 -0.73 0.37 12.17
N GLY A 13 0.03 -0.34 12.99
CA GLY A 13 1.08 -1.22 12.53
C GLY A 13 0.54 -2.61 12.19
N PHE A 14 1.08 -3.21 11.12
CA PHE A 14 0.75 -4.57 10.73
C PHE A 14 2.03 -5.32 10.36
N PRO A 15 2.74 -5.91 11.35
CA PRO A 15 4.03 -6.55 11.20
C PRO A 15 3.89 -7.91 10.49
N MET A 16 3.36 -7.92 9.26
CA MET A 16 3.16 -9.10 8.43
C MET A 16 4.44 -9.41 7.65
N ASP A 17 4.88 -10.67 7.67
CA ASP A 17 5.93 -11.18 6.81
C ASP A 17 5.66 -12.64 6.37
N LEU A 18 4.43 -13.09 6.58
CA LEU A 18 3.98 -14.43 6.16
C LEU A 18 3.70 -14.49 4.65
N GLY A 19 3.48 -13.36 4.01
CA GLY A 19 3.21 -13.28 2.58
C GLY A 19 4.46 -13.39 1.72
N ALA A 20 5.63 -13.13 2.28
CA ALA A 20 6.93 -13.18 1.59
C ALA A 20 7.79 -14.36 2.08
N ASP A 21 8.83 -14.72 1.31
CA ASP A 21 9.84 -15.70 1.73
C ASP A 21 11.02 -15.05 2.49
N ARG A 22 11.07 -13.71 2.54
CA ARG A 22 12.16 -12.97 3.17
C ARG A 22 11.69 -12.32 4.46
N ARG A 23 12.38 -12.67 5.55
CA ARG A 23 12.12 -12.12 6.87
C ARG A 23 12.64 -10.68 7.01
N GLY A 24 12.09 -9.94 7.94
CA GLY A 24 12.56 -8.62 8.39
C GLY A 24 11.58 -7.49 8.13
N VAL A 25 10.64 -7.62 7.18
CA VAL A 25 9.60 -6.60 6.94
C VAL A 25 8.60 -6.48 8.10
N ASP A 26 8.49 -7.49 8.94
CA ASP A 26 7.74 -7.44 10.21
C ASP A 26 8.28 -6.37 11.17
N MET A 27 9.54 -5.98 11.03
CA MET A 27 10.15 -4.88 11.79
C MET A 27 9.86 -3.49 11.20
N GLY A 28 9.32 -3.41 9.97
CA GLY A 28 9.01 -2.17 9.25
C GLY A 28 8.17 -1.17 10.07
N PRO A 29 7.05 -1.58 10.69
CA PRO A 29 6.25 -0.69 11.54
C PRO A 29 7.04 -0.06 12.68
N SER A 30 7.91 -0.81 13.34
CA SER A 30 8.77 -0.30 14.42
C SER A 30 9.83 0.66 13.88
N ALA A 31 10.43 0.37 12.73
CA ALA A 31 11.44 1.22 12.12
C ALA A 31 10.88 2.59 11.67
N ILE A 32 9.67 2.61 11.12
CA ILE A 32 8.97 3.84 10.74
C ILE A 32 8.60 4.66 11.98
N ARG A 33 8.17 4.04 13.09
CA ARG A 33 7.95 4.75 14.36
C ARG A 33 9.24 5.32 14.93
N TYR A 34 10.34 4.55 14.84
CA TYR A 34 11.67 5.02 15.25
C TYR A 34 12.14 6.27 14.47
N ALA A 35 11.70 6.44 13.23
CA ALA A 35 11.90 7.64 12.42
C ALA A 35 11.08 8.86 12.91
N ASN A 36 10.55 8.82 14.14
CA ASN A 36 9.77 9.87 14.79
C ASN A 36 8.48 10.26 14.05
N LEU A 37 7.80 9.29 13.42
CA LEU A 37 6.60 9.52 12.63
C LEU A 37 5.55 10.38 13.36
N GLU A 38 5.18 10.01 14.59
CA GLU A 38 4.14 10.71 15.38
C GLU A 38 4.48 12.18 15.59
N ALA A 39 5.65 12.47 16.17
CA ALA A 39 6.08 13.86 16.47
C ALA A 39 6.17 14.71 15.19
N ARG A 40 6.61 14.11 14.07
CA ARG A 40 6.73 14.81 12.79
C ARG A 40 5.35 15.11 12.18
N LEU A 41 4.38 14.23 12.31
CA LEU A 41 2.98 14.48 11.91
C LEU A 41 2.31 15.53 12.79
N GLU A 42 2.56 15.50 14.11
CA GLU A 42 2.06 16.53 15.02
C GLU A 42 2.68 17.90 14.69
N GLY A 43 3.95 17.94 14.27
CA GLY A 43 4.60 19.14 13.77
C GLY A 43 3.92 19.75 12.53
N LEU A 44 3.19 18.96 11.74
CA LEU A 44 2.35 19.43 10.64
C LEU A 44 0.93 19.86 11.09
N GLY A 45 0.61 19.79 12.39
CA GLY A 45 -0.67 20.18 12.97
C GLY A 45 -1.73 19.09 12.98
N TYR A 46 -1.36 17.83 12.75
CA TYR A 46 -2.28 16.69 12.87
C TYR A 46 -2.42 16.24 14.32
N LYS A 47 -3.59 15.72 14.67
CA LYS A 47 -3.79 14.99 15.92
C LYS A 47 -3.55 13.51 15.62
N VAL A 48 -2.46 12.96 16.10
CA VAL A 48 -2.07 11.57 15.87
C VAL A 48 -2.55 10.69 17.02
N THR A 49 -2.97 9.48 16.72
CA THR A 49 -3.21 8.41 17.68
C THR A 49 -2.63 7.14 17.10
N ASP A 50 -1.59 6.62 17.71
CA ASP A 50 -1.05 5.29 17.38
C ASP A 50 -1.86 4.22 18.12
N PHE A 51 -2.45 3.30 17.35
CA PHE A 51 -3.27 2.20 17.87
C PHE A 51 -2.47 0.90 18.07
N GLY A 52 -1.15 0.98 17.95
CA GLY A 52 -0.26 -0.17 18.09
C GLY A 52 -0.32 -1.12 16.89
N ASP A 53 0.26 -2.28 17.08
CA ASP A 53 0.34 -3.32 16.08
C ASP A 53 -0.82 -4.32 16.19
N ILE A 54 -1.19 -4.89 15.06
CA ILE A 54 -2.02 -6.09 15.02
C ILE A 54 -1.12 -7.29 15.28
N ASP A 55 -1.59 -8.21 16.14
CA ASP A 55 -0.86 -9.45 16.41
C ASP A 55 -0.79 -10.33 15.16
N VAL A 56 0.42 -10.55 14.67
CA VAL A 56 0.73 -11.44 13.56
C VAL A 56 1.54 -12.62 14.07
N MET A 57 1.25 -13.81 13.55
CA MET A 57 1.96 -15.04 13.94
C MET A 57 3.37 -15.02 13.36
N ILE A 58 4.33 -15.52 14.13
CA ILE A 58 5.73 -15.67 13.71
C ILE A 58 5.83 -16.88 12.77
N SER A 59 6.44 -16.71 11.59
CA SER A 59 6.50 -17.72 10.54
C SER A 59 7.13 -19.04 10.99
N GLU A 60 8.18 -18.98 11.83
CA GLU A 60 8.88 -20.17 12.37
C GLU A 60 7.99 -21.06 13.23
N THR A 61 6.88 -20.52 13.74
CA THR A 61 5.89 -21.28 14.53
C THR A 61 4.77 -21.86 13.69
N GLN A 62 4.75 -21.56 12.38
CA GLN A 62 3.70 -21.97 11.46
C GLN A 62 4.22 -23.02 10.46
N ARG A 63 3.29 -23.72 9.80
CA ARG A 63 3.62 -24.71 8.76
C ARG A 63 2.98 -24.31 7.43
N ILE A 64 3.77 -24.34 6.39
CA ILE A 64 3.25 -24.20 5.02
C ILE A 64 2.43 -25.43 4.68
N ARG A 65 1.11 -25.24 4.49
CA ARG A 65 0.16 -26.32 4.18
C ARG A 65 -0.15 -26.41 2.69
N ASN A 66 0.04 -25.30 1.98
CA ASN A 66 -0.19 -25.18 0.54
C ASN A 66 0.96 -24.38 -0.06
N SER A 67 1.71 -24.97 -0.98
CA SER A 67 2.87 -24.35 -1.62
C SER A 67 2.49 -23.22 -2.59
N LYS A 68 1.25 -23.17 -3.05
CA LYS A 68 0.72 -22.11 -3.92
C LYS A 68 0.03 -20.98 -3.18
N LEU A 69 -0.24 -21.16 -1.88
CA LEU A 69 -0.86 -20.18 -0.99
C LEU A 69 -0.27 -20.34 0.41
N LYS A 70 1.01 -19.94 0.53
CA LYS A 70 1.74 -20.06 1.79
C LYS A 70 1.05 -19.28 2.90
N TYR A 71 0.92 -19.88 4.07
CA TYR A 71 0.33 -19.29 5.27
C TYR A 71 -1.09 -18.69 5.08
N LEU A 72 -1.86 -19.17 4.09
CA LEU A 72 -3.21 -18.67 3.79
C LEU A 72 -4.12 -18.57 5.04
N PRO A 73 -4.21 -19.55 5.94
CA PRO A 73 -5.09 -19.46 7.11
C PRO A 73 -4.69 -18.34 8.08
N GLU A 74 -3.39 -18.15 8.25
CA GLU A 74 -2.80 -17.16 9.14
C GLU A 74 -3.01 -15.75 8.58
N ILE A 75 -2.72 -15.55 7.29
CA ILE A 75 -2.93 -14.29 6.56
C ILE A 75 -4.43 -13.93 6.55
N GLU A 76 -5.33 -14.87 6.26
CA GLU A 76 -6.77 -14.63 6.32
C GLU A 76 -7.22 -14.14 7.70
N LYS A 77 -6.75 -14.82 8.77
CA LYS A 77 -7.13 -14.50 10.14
C LYS A 77 -6.71 -13.09 10.54
N THR A 78 -5.45 -12.74 10.29
CA THR A 78 -4.89 -11.42 10.65
C THR A 78 -5.43 -10.31 9.77
N SER A 79 -5.62 -10.55 8.46
CA SER A 79 -6.25 -9.60 7.54
C SER A 79 -7.68 -9.26 7.95
N LYS A 80 -8.46 -10.21 8.52
CA LYS A 80 -9.79 -9.93 9.08
C LYS A 80 -9.73 -8.96 10.25
N ILE A 81 -8.72 -9.10 11.11
CA ILE A 81 -8.53 -8.21 12.27
C ILE A 81 -8.17 -6.80 11.78
N LEU A 82 -7.22 -6.69 10.84
CA LEU A 82 -6.82 -5.41 10.24
C LEU A 82 -8.03 -4.74 9.56
N ALA A 83 -8.79 -5.47 8.74
CA ALA A 83 -9.96 -4.94 8.05
C ALA A 83 -10.99 -4.33 9.03
N LYS A 84 -11.26 -5.02 10.13
CA LYS A 84 -12.16 -4.51 11.19
C LYS A 84 -11.60 -3.26 11.87
N LYS A 85 -10.28 -3.24 12.14
CA LYS A 85 -9.60 -2.10 12.76
C LYS A 85 -9.68 -0.86 11.86
N VAL A 86 -9.31 -0.99 10.57
CA VAL A 86 -9.35 0.10 9.59
C VAL A 86 -10.78 0.64 9.42
N GLU A 87 -11.77 -0.23 9.24
CA GLU A 87 -13.18 0.20 9.17
C GLU A 87 -13.61 0.96 10.43
N THR A 88 -13.19 0.50 11.62
CA THR A 88 -13.51 1.17 12.89
C THR A 88 -12.89 2.56 12.97
N LEU A 89 -11.65 2.73 12.54
CA LEU A 89 -10.97 4.04 12.50
C LEU A 89 -11.72 5.00 11.58
N MET A 90 -12.10 4.56 10.39
CA MET A 90 -12.82 5.37 9.42
C MET A 90 -14.22 5.78 9.95
N ASN A 91 -14.92 4.89 10.64
CA ASN A 91 -16.20 5.20 11.29
C ASN A 91 -16.06 6.23 12.43
N ARG A 92 -14.89 6.31 13.06
CA ARG A 92 -14.54 7.32 14.08
C ARG A 92 -13.92 8.59 13.48
N SER A 93 -13.96 8.73 12.14
CA SER A 93 -13.44 9.87 11.38
C SER A 93 -11.91 10.08 11.54
N PHE A 94 -11.16 9.02 11.73
CA PHE A 94 -9.72 9.05 11.56
C PHE A 94 -9.36 8.87 10.08
N PHE A 95 -8.25 9.51 9.68
CA PHE A 95 -7.52 9.13 8.47
C PHE A 95 -6.69 7.89 8.82
N PRO A 96 -6.94 6.72 8.22
CA PRO A 96 -6.14 5.53 8.49
C PRO A 96 -4.79 5.64 7.78
N LEU A 97 -3.73 5.57 8.57
CA LEU A 97 -2.36 5.40 8.13
C LEU A 97 -1.90 4.02 8.58
N ILE A 98 -1.72 3.12 7.62
CA ILE A 98 -1.23 1.78 7.88
C ILE A 98 0.27 1.74 7.58
N ILE A 99 1.06 1.32 8.56
CA ILE A 99 2.47 1.04 8.41
C ILE A 99 2.63 -0.47 8.47
N GLY A 100 2.93 -1.08 7.33
CA GLY A 100 2.84 -2.54 7.18
C GLY A 100 4.19 -3.24 7.14
N GLY A 101 4.11 -4.54 7.11
CA GLY A 101 5.16 -5.45 6.72
C GLY A 101 5.12 -5.69 5.22
N ASP A 102 4.97 -6.97 4.79
CA ASP A 102 4.85 -7.31 3.38
C ASP A 102 3.52 -6.83 2.75
N HIS A 103 3.46 -6.83 1.41
CA HIS A 103 2.30 -6.29 0.67
C HIS A 103 1.01 -7.10 0.83
N ALA A 104 1.03 -8.31 1.45
CA ALA A 104 -0.20 -9.01 1.86
C ALA A 104 -1.02 -8.21 2.89
N THR A 105 -0.43 -7.19 3.53
CA THR A 105 -1.10 -6.20 4.37
C THR A 105 -2.30 -5.56 3.65
N ALA A 106 -2.15 -5.26 2.36
CA ALA A 106 -3.19 -4.63 1.53
C ALA A 106 -4.48 -5.46 1.44
N ILE A 107 -4.43 -6.77 1.64
CA ILE A 107 -5.63 -7.63 1.69
C ILE A 107 -6.55 -7.18 2.82
N GLY A 108 -5.99 -6.89 3.98
CA GLY A 108 -6.76 -6.47 5.16
C GLY A 108 -7.18 -5.00 5.10
N SER A 109 -6.26 -4.11 4.77
CA SER A 109 -6.51 -2.67 4.72
C SER A 109 -7.57 -2.33 3.68
N ILE A 110 -7.42 -2.82 2.44
CA ILE A 110 -8.37 -2.59 1.34
C ILE A 110 -9.73 -3.22 1.67
N ALA A 111 -9.79 -4.42 2.27
CA ALA A 111 -11.05 -5.02 2.67
C ALA A 111 -11.79 -4.15 3.71
N GLY A 112 -11.08 -3.55 4.65
CA GLY A 112 -11.65 -2.63 5.65
C GLY A 112 -12.16 -1.33 5.03
N ILE A 113 -11.33 -0.69 4.19
CA ILE A 113 -11.65 0.54 3.46
C ILE A 113 -12.87 0.33 2.55
N SER A 114 -12.84 -0.73 1.75
CA SER A 114 -13.91 -1.06 0.82
C SER A 114 -15.25 -1.33 1.54
N ASN A 115 -15.20 -2.01 2.71
CA ASN A 115 -16.40 -2.25 3.50
C ASN A 115 -17.00 -0.94 4.05
N TYR A 116 -16.15 -0.03 4.52
CA TYR A 116 -16.59 1.32 4.92
C TYR A 116 -17.19 2.09 3.75
N CYS A 117 -16.51 2.11 2.60
CA CYS A 117 -16.97 2.80 1.40
C CYS A 117 -18.33 2.27 0.95
N ARG A 118 -18.50 0.94 0.87
CA ARG A 118 -19.76 0.30 0.50
C ARG A 118 -20.90 0.69 1.45
N LYS A 119 -20.67 0.66 2.78
CA LYS A 119 -21.69 1.07 3.77
C LYS A 119 -22.07 2.54 3.69
N LYS A 120 -21.21 3.38 3.11
CA LYS A 120 -21.43 4.83 2.93
C LYS A 120 -21.79 5.19 1.49
N ASN A 121 -22.07 4.21 0.62
CA ASN A 121 -22.32 4.41 -0.82
C ASN A 121 -21.23 5.25 -1.51
N LYS A 122 -19.97 5.00 -1.16
CA LYS A 122 -18.79 5.65 -1.72
C LYS A 122 -18.08 4.69 -2.68
N ARG A 123 -17.59 5.23 -3.79
CA ARG A 123 -16.76 4.49 -4.74
C ARG A 123 -15.30 4.60 -4.31
N LEU A 124 -14.62 3.46 -4.20
CA LEU A 124 -13.20 3.37 -3.86
C LEU A 124 -12.35 3.48 -5.12
N GLY A 125 -11.26 4.23 -5.07
CA GLY A 125 -10.16 4.21 -6.02
C GLY A 125 -8.85 3.86 -5.33
N ILE A 126 -7.97 3.15 -6.02
CA ILE A 126 -6.67 2.72 -5.52
C ILE A 126 -5.56 3.21 -6.45
N ILE A 127 -4.58 3.90 -5.90
CA ILE A 127 -3.30 4.19 -6.54
C ILE A 127 -2.29 3.25 -5.92
N TRP A 128 -1.74 2.36 -6.75
CA TRP A 128 -0.76 1.34 -6.38
C TRP A 128 0.61 1.76 -6.87
N ILE A 129 1.54 2.01 -5.98
CA ILE A 129 2.90 2.45 -6.30
C ILE A 129 3.84 1.32 -5.90
N ASP A 130 4.56 0.74 -6.89
CA ASP A 130 5.23 -0.53 -6.70
C ASP A 130 6.17 -0.83 -7.88
N ALA A 131 7.17 -1.68 -7.69
CA ALA A 131 7.92 -2.31 -8.77
C ALA A 131 7.12 -3.42 -9.46
N HIS A 132 6.23 -4.09 -8.71
CA HIS A 132 5.49 -5.29 -9.08
C HIS A 132 4.01 -4.96 -9.34
N ALA A 133 3.30 -5.87 -10.01
CA ALA A 133 1.87 -5.66 -10.27
C ALA A 133 0.97 -6.27 -9.18
N ASP A 134 1.48 -7.22 -8.40
CA ASP A 134 0.77 -7.94 -7.34
C ASP A 134 -0.57 -8.56 -7.79
N MET A 135 -0.56 -8.98 -9.06
CA MET A 135 -1.70 -9.55 -9.77
C MET A 135 -1.61 -11.07 -9.93
N ASN A 136 -0.66 -11.72 -9.24
CA ASN A 136 -0.60 -13.17 -9.22
C ASN A 136 -1.82 -13.79 -8.50
N THR A 137 -2.12 -15.01 -8.87
CA THR A 137 -3.12 -15.88 -8.22
C THR A 137 -2.45 -17.21 -7.89
N GLU A 138 -3.14 -18.12 -7.20
CA GLU A 138 -2.66 -19.49 -7.00
C GLU A 138 -2.32 -20.23 -8.29
N GLU A 139 -2.91 -19.82 -9.43
CA GLU A 139 -2.68 -20.42 -10.74
C GLU A 139 -1.46 -19.85 -11.46
N THR A 140 -1.13 -18.58 -11.23
CA THR A 140 -0.05 -17.87 -11.95
C THR A 140 1.24 -17.74 -11.16
N THR A 141 1.16 -17.76 -9.82
CA THR A 141 2.30 -17.53 -8.94
C THR A 141 3.43 -18.56 -9.15
N PRO A 142 4.67 -18.13 -9.36
CA PRO A 142 5.81 -19.03 -9.36
C PRO A 142 6.19 -19.49 -7.94
N SER A 143 6.07 -18.62 -6.94
CA SER A 143 6.56 -18.81 -5.58
C SER A 143 5.50 -19.35 -4.60
N GLY A 144 4.21 -19.02 -4.80
CA GLY A 144 3.15 -19.25 -3.83
C GLY A 144 3.09 -18.22 -2.70
N ASN A 145 3.88 -17.17 -2.79
CA ASN A 145 3.92 -16.06 -1.84
C ASN A 145 2.71 -15.14 -2.05
N ILE A 146 1.94 -14.92 -0.97
CA ILE A 146 0.67 -14.18 -1.08
C ILE A 146 0.91 -12.67 -1.20
N HIS A 147 2.09 -12.14 -0.85
CA HIS A 147 2.39 -10.72 -1.03
C HIS A 147 2.36 -10.29 -2.51
N GLY A 148 2.61 -11.19 -3.47
CA GLY A 148 2.44 -10.92 -4.91
C GLY A 148 1.01 -11.09 -5.43
N MET A 149 -0.01 -11.13 -4.57
CA MET A 149 -1.40 -11.41 -4.96
C MET A 149 -2.43 -10.34 -4.51
N PRO A 150 -2.11 -9.38 -3.63
CA PRO A 150 -3.14 -8.58 -2.95
C PRO A 150 -3.98 -7.73 -3.90
N LEU A 151 -3.43 -7.23 -4.99
CA LEU A 151 -4.21 -6.47 -5.96
C LEU A 151 -5.18 -7.37 -6.74
N ALA A 152 -4.74 -8.58 -7.15
CA ALA A 152 -5.64 -9.57 -7.74
C ALA A 152 -6.81 -9.90 -6.79
N ILE A 153 -6.50 -10.10 -5.50
CA ILE A 153 -7.51 -10.37 -4.47
C ILE A 153 -8.48 -9.20 -4.32
N ALA A 154 -8.00 -7.96 -4.35
CA ALA A 154 -8.84 -6.77 -4.28
C ALA A 154 -9.78 -6.67 -5.50
N LEU A 155 -9.32 -7.07 -6.67
CA LEU A 155 -10.11 -7.16 -7.91
C LEU A 155 -11.02 -8.40 -7.99
N GLY A 156 -10.99 -9.27 -6.97
CA GLY A 156 -11.86 -10.44 -6.87
C GLY A 156 -11.32 -11.71 -7.54
N LEU A 157 -10.03 -11.72 -7.88
CA LEU A 157 -9.34 -12.86 -8.48
C LEU A 157 -8.64 -13.71 -7.43
N GLY A 158 -8.50 -15.01 -7.69
CA GLY A 158 -7.82 -15.95 -6.81
C GLY A 158 -8.72 -16.52 -5.70
N ASN A 159 -8.12 -16.84 -4.56
CA ASN A 159 -8.73 -17.65 -3.52
C ASN A 159 -9.91 -16.97 -2.82
N LYS A 160 -11.06 -17.69 -2.78
CA LYS A 160 -12.31 -17.17 -2.20
C LYS A 160 -12.23 -16.81 -0.72
N ARG A 161 -11.32 -17.40 0.04
CA ARG A 161 -11.13 -17.06 1.46
C ARG A 161 -10.60 -15.64 1.64
N LEU A 162 -9.77 -15.16 0.70
CA LEU A 162 -9.20 -13.80 0.71
C LEU A 162 -10.09 -12.82 -0.07
N THR A 163 -10.51 -13.16 -1.28
CA THR A 163 -11.35 -12.27 -2.10
C THR A 163 -12.68 -11.94 -1.45
N LYS A 164 -13.25 -12.86 -0.63
CA LYS A 164 -14.53 -12.66 0.07
C LYS A 164 -14.40 -12.19 1.52
N LEU A 165 -13.24 -11.67 1.94
CA LEU A 165 -13.16 -10.99 3.23
C LEU A 165 -14.30 -9.96 3.35
N ASN A 166 -14.92 -9.85 4.53
CA ASN A 166 -16.10 -9.02 4.77
C ASN A 166 -17.34 -9.37 3.91
N GLY A 167 -17.38 -10.57 3.31
CA GLY A 167 -18.56 -11.16 2.71
C GLY A 167 -18.88 -10.72 1.28
N PHE A 168 -18.02 -9.95 0.60
CA PHE A 168 -18.26 -9.50 -0.78
C PHE A 168 -16.95 -9.45 -1.61
N SER A 169 -17.11 -9.42 -2.93
CA SER A 169 -16.03 -9.33 -3.92
C SER A 169 -16.63 -8.76 -5.22
N PRO A 170 -15.89 -7.97 -6.01
CA PRO A 170 -14.58 -7.41 -5.74
C PRO A 170 -14.60 -6.32 -4.66
N LYS A 171 -13.43 -5.84 -4.23
CA LYS A 171 -13.26 -4.73 -3.28
C LYS A 171 -13.24 -3.37 -3.96
N VAL A 172 -12.79 -3.35 -5.19
CA VAL A 172 -12.66 -2.15 -6.03
C VAL A 172 -12.97 -2.52 -7.47
N ASP A 173 -13.55 -1.58 -8.21
CA ASP A 173 -13.76 -1.74 -9.65
C ASP A 173 -12.44 -1.47 -10.38
N ILE A 174 -12.13 -2.29 -11.37
CA ILE A 174 -10.85 -2.26 -12.09
C ILE A 174 -10.54 -0.90 -12.71
N GLU A 175 -11.54 -0.21 -13.22
CA GLU A 175 -11.40 1.13 -13.80
C GLU A 175 -10.99 2.21 -12.80
N ASN A 176 -11.11 1.91 -11.50
CA ASN A 176 -10.75 2.76 -10.37
C ASN A 176 -9.40 2.35 -9.74
N VAL A 177 -8.57 1.60 -10.46
CA VAL A 177 -7.22 1.21 -10.05
C VAL A 177 -6.21 1.76 -11.04
N ALA A 178 -5.10 2.27 -10.53
CA ALA A 178 -3.95 2.71 -11.34
C ALA A 178 -2.65 2.24 -10.68
N LEU A 179 -1.81 1.54 -11.45
CA LEU A 179 -0.48 1.09 -11.04
C LEU A 179 0.56 2.06 -11.57
N ILE A 180 1.55 2.41 -10.74
CA ILE A 180 2.62 3.37 -11.07
C ILE A 180 3.97 2.81 -10.62
N GLY A 181 4.97 2.83 -11.49
CA GLY A 181 6.34 2.40 -11.17
C GLY A 181 6.67 0.98 -11.60
N ILE A 182 5.71 0.28 -12.22
CA ILE A 182 5.83 -1.15 -12.54
C ILE A 182 7.00 -1.41 -13.50
N ARG A 183 7.85 -2.40 -13.14
CA ARG A 183 9.02 -2.76 -13.94
C ARG A 183 9.46 -4.23 -13.84
N ASP A 184 8.90 -4.97 -12.88
CA ASP A 184 9.11 -6.42 -12.76
C ASP A 184 7.78 -7.15 -12.61
N VAL A 185 7.43 -7.99 -13.59
CA VAL A 185 6.13 -8.67 -13.66
C VAL A 185 6.34 -10.07 -14.23
N ASP A 186 5.84 -11.07 -13.54
CA ASP A 186 5.88 -12.46 -13.99
C ASP A 186 5.15 -12.66 -15.33
N PHE A 187 5.64 -13.62 -16.13
CA PHE A 187 5.08 -13.86 -17.49
C PHE A 187 3.57 -14.14 -17.52
N LEU A 188 3.07 -14.98 -16.60
CA LEU A 188 1.64 -15.29 -16.52
C LEU A 188 0.84 -14.13 -15.92
N GLU A 189 1.40 -13.44 -14.97
CA GLU A 189 0.85 -12.23 -14.38
C GLU A 189 0.69 -11.12 -15.43
N ALA A 190 1.71 -10.87 -16.26
CA ALA A 190 1.65 -9.88 -17.34
C ALA A 190 0.52 -10.18 -18.35
N LYS A 191 0.26 -11.47 -18.63
CA LYS A 191 -0.89 -11.88 -19.45
C LYS A 191 -2.22 -11.54 -18.79
N LEU A 192 -2.32 -11.74 -17.47
CA LEU A 192 -3.51 -11.44 -16.71
C LEU A 192 -3.77 -9.93 -16.67
N VAL A 193 -2.75 -9.14 -16.37
CA VAL A 193 -2.80 -7.67 -16.36
C VAL A 193 -3.31 -7.12 -17.70
N LYS A 194 -2.73 -7.60 -18.82
CA LYS A 194 -3.16 -7.21 -20.17
C LYS A 194 -4.59 -7.62 -20.48
N LYS A 195 -4.98 -8.86 -20.12
CA LYS A 195 -6.34 -9.36 -20.33
C LYS A 195 -7.40 -8.56 -19.57
N MET A 196 -7.04 -8.03 -18.41
CA MET A 196 -7.93 -7.24 -17.55
C MET A 196 -8.01 -5.77 -17.95
N ASP A 197 -7.20 -5.31 -18.92
CA ASP A 197 -7.09 -3.90 -19.33
C ASP A 197 -6.82 -2.94 -18.14
N LEU A 198 -5.96 -3.39 -17.22
CA LEU A 198 -5.60 -2.64 -16.03
C LEU A 198 -4.75 -1.41 -16.41
N LYS A 199 -5.01 -0.28 -15.80
CA LYS A 199 -4.21 0.95 -16.02
C LYS A 199 -2.85 0.81 -15.35
N VAL A 200 -1.82 0.56 -16.15
CA VAL A 200 -0.44 0.43 -15.69
C VAL A 200 0.41 1.52 -16.31
N TYR A 201 1.16 2.21 -15.47
CA TYR A 201 2.21 3.17 -15.83
C TYR A 201 3.55 2.58 -15.41
N THR A 202 4.26 2.02 -16.38
CA THR A 202 5.60 1.44 -16.18
C THR A 202 6.65 2.53 -15.97
N MET A 203 7.84 2.15 -15.49
CA MET A 203 8.96 3.11 -15.42
C MET A 203 9.27 3.69 -16.81
N THR A 204 9.15 2.89 -17.90
CA THR A 204 9.29 3.41 -19.28
C THR A 204 8.27 4.52 -19.61
N ASP A 205 7.03 4.42 -19.09
CA ASP A 205 6.02 5.46 -19.30
C ASP A 205 6.36 6.71 -18.48
N ILE A 206 6.93 6.51 -17.28
CA ILE A 206 7.40 7.60 -16.41
C ILE A 206 8.57 8.33 -17.07
N ASP A 207 9.55 7.62 -17.61
CA ASP A 207 10.69 8.21 -18.34
C ASP A 207 10.23 9.09 -19.51
N LYS A 208 9.20 8.65 -20.24
CA LYS A 208 8.66 9.39 -21.40
C LYS A 208 7.78 10.58 -21.06
N ALA A 209 6.98 10.46 -20.02
CA ALA A 209 5.93 11.44 -19.71
C ALA A 209 6.22 12.30 -18.48
N GLY A 210 7.04 11.80 -17.55
CA GLY A 210 7.29 12.36 -16.23
C GLY A 210 6.15 12.09 -15.23
N ILE A 211 6.50 11.98 -13.95
CA ILE A 211 5.55 11.80 -12.83
C ILE A 211 4.42 12.84 -12.85
N PRO A 212 4.68 14.17 -13.07
CA PRO A 212 3.63 15.16 -13.02
C PRO A 212 2.48 14.90 -13.99
N ARG A 213 2.80 14.46 -15.20
CA ARG A 213 1.78 14.18 -16.22
C ARG A 213 0.96 12.95 -15.89
N ILE A 214 1.63 11.88 -15.41
CA ILE A 214 0.99 10.62 -15.07
C ILE A 214 0.06 10.82 -13.87
N ILE A 215 0.56 11.37 -12.77
CA ILE A 215 -0.25 11.54 -11.56
C ILE A 215 -1.41 12.51 -11.77
N SER A 216 -1.19 13.62 -12.53
CA SER A 216 -2.28 14.54 -12.87
C SER A 216 -3.39 13.85 -13.65
N LYS A 217 -3.03 12.98 -14.59
CA LYS A 217 -4.01 12.19 -15.36
C LYS A 217 -4.78 11.24 -14.45
N VAL A 218 -4.09 10.47 -13.59
CA VAL A 218 -4.73 9.54 -12.65
C VAL A 218 -5.68 10.26 -11.72
N LEU A 219 -5.22 11.35 -11.08
CA LEU A 219 -6.04 12.14 -10.15
C LEU A 219 -7.24 12.80 -10.84
N SER A 220 -7.07 13.29 -12.07
CA SER A 220 -8.17 13.84 -12.88
C SER A 220 -9.21 12.78 -13.22
N ASP A 221 -8.77 11.60 -13.66
CA ASP A 221 -9.64 10.47 -13.98
C ASP A 221 -10.42 10.00 -12.73
N PHE A 222 -9.77 9.97 -11.56
CA PHE A 222 -10.41 9.55 -10.32
C PHE A 222 -11.40 10.58 -9.77
N ARG A 223 -11.11 11.87 -9.94
CA ARG A 223 -11.94 12.97 -9.39
C ARG A 223 -13.42 12.88 -9.76
N SER A 224 -13.73 12.37 -10.95
CA SER A 224 -15.10 12.22 -11.42
C SER A 224 -15.73 10.87 -11.08
N ARG A 225 -14.91 9.87 -10.75
CA ARG A 225 -15.36 8.48 -10.62
C ARG A 225 -15.34 7.93 -9.22
N VAL A 226 -14.48 8.44 -8.33
CA VAL A 226 -14.32 7.90 -6.99
C VAL A 226 -14.59 8.93 -5.90
N ASP A 227 -15.02 8.46 -4.75
CA ASP A 227 -15.34 9.28 -3.57
C ASP A 227 -14.31 9.09 -2.45
N HIS A 228 -13.44 8.07 -2.57
CA HIS A 228 -12.39 7.72 -1.62
C HIS A 228 -11.16 7.24 -2.38
N ILE A 229 -10.03 7.88 -2.21
CA ILE A 229 -8.75 7.45 -2.78
C ILE A 229 -7.90 6.86 -1.66
N HIS A 230 -7.50 5.61 -1.86
CA HIS A 230 -6.50 4.90 -1.08
C HIS A 230 -5.19 4.83 -1.85
N ILE A 231 -4.08 5.10 -1.19
CA ILE A 231 -2.75 4.89 -1.74
C ILE A 231 -2.13 3.69 -1.04
N SER A 232 -1.74 2.70 -1.83
CA SER A 232 -0.88 1.60 -1.42
C SER A 232 0.50 1.86 -1.97
N PHE A 233 1.46 2.12 -1.11
CA PHE A 233 2.83 2.46 -1.49
C PHE A 233 3.78 1.36 -1.00
N ASP A 234 4.29 0.60 -1.95
CA ASP A 234 5.42 -0.30 -1.73
C ASP A 234 6.73 0.49 -1.82
N MET A 235 7.59 0.34 -0.81
CA MET A 235 8.89 1.03 -0.81
C MET A 235 9.84 0.49 -1.88
N ASP A 236 9.60 -0.71 -2.43
CA ASP A 236 10.38 -1.25 -3.56
C ASP A 236 10.04 -0.60 -4.91
N GLY A 237 8.93 0.15 -4.99
CA GLY A 237 8.63 1.06 -6.11
C GLY A 237 9.73 2.10 -6.35
N ILE A 238 10.48 2.44 -5.29
CA ILE A 238 11.63 3.34 -5.32
C ILE A 238 12.87 2.57 -5.78
N ASP A 239 13.81 3.27 -6.41
CA ASP A 239 15.09 2.67 -6.79
C ASP A 239 15.91 2.27 -5.55
N PRO A 240 16.55 1.08 -5.55
CA PRO A 240 17.36 0.60 -4.43
C PRO A 240 18.51 1.53 -4.01
N ASP A 241 18.99 2.42 -4.88
CA ASP A 241 19.97 3.44 -4.52
C ASP A 241 19.47 4.41 -3.46
N TYR A 242 18.13 4.57 -3.34
CA TYR A 242 17.48 5.44 -2.36
C TYR A 242 16.78 4.64 -1.25
N ALA A 243 16.22 3.47 -1.56
CA ALA A 243 15.47 2.60 -0.65
C ALA A 243 16.00 1.16 -0.72
N GLU A 244 17.19 0.93 -0.16
CA GLU A 244 17.83 -0.40 -0.15
C GLU A 244 17.17 -1.40 0.81
N GLY A 245 16.50 -0.89 1.85
CA GLY A 245 15.87 -1.69 2.91
C GLY A 245 14.49 -2.18 2.53
N VAL A 246 14.38 -3.00 1.49
CA VAL A 246 13.13 -3.63 1.01
C VAL A 246 13.32 -5.12 0.77
N GLY A 247 12.23 -5.90 0.77
CA GLY A 247 12.26 -7.35 0.61
C GLY A 247 12.68 -7.80 -0.79
N THR A 248 12.20 -7.12 -1.81
CA THR A 248 12.32 -7.48 -3.24
C THR A 248 12.81 -6.28 -4.08
N PRO A 249 14.06 -5.82 -3.89
CA PRO A 249 14.58 -4.65 -4.58
C PRO A 249 14.72 -4.90 -6.08
N VAL A 250 14.23 -3.96 -6.90
CA VAL A 250 14.34 -3.98 -8.36
C VAL A 250 15.00 -2.67 -8.83
N PRO A 251 16.14 -2.69 -9.54
CA PRO A 251 16.76 -1.48 -10.08
C PRO A 251 15.90 -0.74 -11.12
N GLY A 252 16.15 0.55 -11.30
CA GLY A 252 15.46 1.40 -12.27
C GLY A 252 14.10 1.90 -11.77
N GLY A 253 13.95 2.09 -10.46
CA GLY A 253 12.75 2.58 -9.81
C GLY A 253 12.62 4.10 -9.76
N LEU A 254 11.59 4.57 -9.04
CA LEU A 254 11.40 5.99 -8.78
C LEU A 254 12.60 6.58 -8.04
N THR A 255 13.06 7.74 -8.51
CA THR A 255 14.08 8.51 -7.79
C THR A 255 13.50 9.12 -6.51
N PHE A 256 14.38 9.55 -5.62
CA PHE A 256 14.00 10.30 -4.42
C PHE A 256 13.04 11.46 -4.73
N ARG A 257 13.34 12.26 -5.77
CA ARG A 257 12.51 13.42 -6.11
C ARG A 257 11.20 13.05 -6.80
N GLU A 258 11.17 12.02 -7.62
CA GLU A 258 9.94 11.56 -8.26
C GLU A 258 8.93 11.00 -7.23
N SER A 259 9.41 10.22 -6.27
CA SER A 259 8.57 9.69 -5.18
C SER A 259 8.00 10.81 -4.30
N HIS A 260 8.83 11.79 -3.92
CA HIS A 260 8.34 12.97 -3.20
C HIS A 260 7.34 13.79 -4.01
N LEU A 261 7.66 14.09 -5.28
CA LEU A 261 6.79 14.89 -6.14
C LEU A 261 5.42 14.22 -6.35
N LEU A 262 5.41 12.89 -6.52
CA LEU A 262 4.17 12.12 -6.59
C LEU A 262 3.31 12.36 -5.35
N MET A 263 3.89 12.22 -4.15
CA MET A 263 3.19 12.39 -2.88
C MET A 263 2.79 13.84 -2.60
N GLU A 264 3.63 14.80 -2.98
CA GLU A 264 3.32 16.25 -2.93
C GLU A 264 2.08 16.58 -3.80
N MET A 265 2.01 16.06 -5.03
CA MET A 265 0.87 16.27 -5.93
C MET A 265 -0.42 15.61 -5.42
N VAL A 266 -0.30 14.47 -4.74
CA VAL A 266 -1.43 13.84 -4.05
C VAL A 266 -1.92 14.71 -2.90
N ALA A 267 -1.01 15.29 -2.13
CA ALA A 267 -1.36 16.24 -1.06
C ALA A 267 -2.08 17.49 -1.60
N ASP A 268 -1.55 18.06 -2.70
CA ASP A 268 -2.14 19.25 -3.35
C ASP A 268 -3.56 18.99 -3.89
N CYS A 269 -3.82 17.78 -4.37
CA CYS A 269 -5.18 17.36 -4.74
C CYS A 269 -6.15 17.40 -3.55
N GLY A 270 -5.66 17.15 -2.35
CA GLY A 270 -6.49 17.03 -1.14
C GLY A 270 -7.53 15.91 -1.23
N CYS A 271 -7.30 14.92 -2.08
CA CYS A 271 -8.26 13.88 -2.44
C CYS A 271 -7.96 12.53 -1.79
N MET A 272 -6.78 12.35 -1.18
CA MET A 272 -6.39 11.12 -0.48
C MET A 272 -7.17 10.99 0.84
N ASN A 273 -7.67 9.77 1.11
CA ASN A 273 -8.48 9.48 2.29
C ASN A 273 -7.89 8.39 3.19
N SER A 274 -6.92 7.64 2.70
CA SER A 274 -6.17 6.63 3.43
C SER A 274 -4.84 6.35 2.74
N LEU A 275 -3.85 5.92 3.51
CA LEU A 275 -2.50 5.63 3.04
C LEU A 275 -1.97 4.39 3.75
N GLU A 276 -1.28 3.53 3.01
CA GLU A 276 -0.40 2.51 3.58
C GLU A 276 1.00 2.62 2.98
N ILE A 277 2.02 2.35 3.81
CA ILE A 277 3.42 2.24 3.43
C ILE A 277 3.91 0.86 3.84
N LEU A 278 4.47 0.12 2.90
CA LEU A 278 4.72 -1.30 3.01
C LEU A 278 6.15 -1.66 2.58
N GLU A 279 6.56 -2.90 2.88
CA GLU A 279 7.81 -3.56 2.47
C GLU A 279 9.10 -2.93 3.02
N VAL A 280 9.03 -2.05 4.03
CA VAL A 280 10.25 -1.60 4.73
C VAL A 280 10.88 -2.76 5.47
N ASN A 281 12.14 -3.09 5.12
CA ASN A 281 12.91 -4.16 5.72
C ASN A 281 14.18 -3.63 6.43
N PRO A 282 14.13 -3.38 7.72
CA PRO A 282 15.27 -2.82 8.46
C PRO A 282 16.51 -3.72 8.51
N ILE A 283 16.35 -5.03 8.29
CA ILE A 283 17.47 -5.98 8.25
C ILE A 283 18.36 -5.75 7.00
N LEU A 284 17.75 -5.27 5.92
CA LEU A 284 18.45 -5.00 4.65
C LEU A 284 18.81 -3.53 4.50
N ASP A 285 18.44 -2.69 5.48
CA ASP A 285 18.59 -1.24 5.45
C ASP A 285 19.90 -0.79 6.12
N THR A 286 20.42 0.33 5.67
CA THR A 286 21.57 0.98 6.29
C THR A 286 21.13 2.14 7.16
N LYS A 287 21.29 2.03 8.48
CA LYS A 287 21.00 3.11 9.45
C LYS A 287 19.57 3.65 9.34
N ASN A 288 18.60 2.79 9.07
CA ASN A 288 17.19 3.14 8.99
C ASN A 288 16.82 4.10 7.83
N LYS A 289 17.64 4.24 6.79
CA LYS A 289 17.45 5.20 5.67
C LYS A 289 16.11 5.01 4.95
N THR A 290 15.74 3.75 4.69
CA THR A 290 14.49 3.43 3.98
C THR A 290 13.27 3.77 4.83
N ALA A 291 13.29 3.50 6.14
CA ALA A 291 12.21 3.88 7.04
C ALA A 291 12.13 5.42 7.25
N ASP A 292 13.27 6.10 7.26
CA ASP A 292 13.32 7.57 7.29
C ASP A 292 12.69 8.14 6.01
N LEU A 293 13.02 7.59 4.83
CA LEU A 293 12.42 7.98 3.56
C LEU A 293 10.92 7.70 3.54
N ALA A 294 10.48 6.52 4.02
CA ALA A 294 9.07 6.18 4.15
C ALA A 294 8.31 7.23 4.99
N THR A 295 8.91 7.64 6.11
CA THR A 295 8.36 8.71 6.97
C THR A 295 8.29 10.05 6.22
N GLU A 296 9.35 10.43 5.49
CA GLU A 296 9.35 11.65 4.68
C GLU A 296 8.25 11.64 3.60
N LEU A 297 8.01 10.50 2.95
CA LEU A 297 6.96 10.36 1.94
C LEU A 297 5.56 10.47 2.56
N ILE A 298 5.35 9.88 3.75
CA ILE A 298 4.11 10.09 4.52
C ILE A 298 3.88 11.58 4.78
N LEU A 299 4.92 12.30 5.21
CA LEU A 299 4.82 13.74 5.48
C LEU A 299 4.52 14.53 4.20
N SER A 300 5.17 14.20 3.07
CA SER A 300 4.89 14.83 1.77
C SER A 300 3.44 14.61 1.34
N ALA A 301 2.93 13.37 1.47
CA ALA A 301 1.54 13.02 1.17
C ALA A 301 0.52 13.75 2.07
N LEU A 302 0.96 14.16 3.26
CA LEU A 302 0.15 14.89 4.24
C LEU A 302 0.43 16.40 4.26
N GLY A 303 1.11 16.91 3.23
CA GLY A 303 1.22 18.34 2.96
C GLY A 303 2.45 19.03 3.57
N LYS A 304 3.51 18.29 3.89
CA LYS A 304 4.82 18.90 4.18
C LYS A 304 5.32 19.63 2.94
N THR A 305 5.66 20.90 3.09
CA THR A 305 6.25 21.74 2.05
C THR A 305 7.60 22.28 2.50
N THR A 306 8.46 22.64 1.53
CA THR A 306 9.76 23.27 1.80
C THR A 306 9.60 24.67 2.44
N MET A 307 8.57 25.39 2.00
CA MET A 307 8.23 26.72 2.50
C MET A 307 6.96 26.61 3.33
N HIS A 308 7.08 26.44 4.65
CA HIS A 308 5.93 26.48 5.55
C HIS A 308 5.39 27.91 5.62
N ASN A 309 4.11 28.09 5.29
CA ASN A 309 3.36 29.32 5.55
C ASN A 309 2.89 29.36 7.01
#